data_879d3500da883ba93f3ec47d210f002c
#
_entry.id   879d3500da883ba93f3ec47d210f002c
#
_cell.length_a   1.000
_cell.length_b   1.000
_cell.length_c   1.000
_cell.angle_alpha   90.00
_cell.angle_beta   90.00
_cell.angle_gamma   90.00
#
_symmetry.space_group_name_H-M   'P 1'
#
loop_
_entity.id
_entity.type
_entity.pdbx_description
1 polymer ?
#
loop_
_entity_poly.entity_id
_entity_poly.type
_entity_poly.pdbx_seq_one_letter_code
_entity_poly.pdbx_strand_id
1 'polypeptide(L)'
;MKRGDIWTVAGGPDCAGKPRPALILQDDAFDATASITVCPLTTHAVDAPLMRLPIDPSERNGLRASSQLMIDKITTVSKKTLETRAGRLSDEDIVRVNRAVLVFLGLAGPGVK
;
A
#
# COMPACT_ATOMS: atom_id res chain seq x y z
N MET A 1 -7.01 4.67 11.38
CA MET A 1 -5.94 4.30 10.43
C MET A 1 -5.07 3.22 11.02
N LYS A 2 -5.35 2.00 10.67
CA LYS A 2 -4.59 0.87 11.20
C LYS A 2 -3.77 0.22 10.09
N ARG A 3 -2.64 -0.36 10.45
CA ARG A 3 -1.82 -1.10 9.50
C ARG A 3 -2.66 -2.17 8.80
N GLY A 4 -2.59 -2.21 7.49
CA GLY A 4 -3.40 -3.11 6.68
C GLY A 4 -4.68 -2.50 6.14
N ASP A 5 -5.09 -1.34 6.65
CA ASP A 5 -6.22 -0.61 6.07
C ASP A 5 -5.83 -0.01 4.72
N ILE A 6 -6.81 0.08 3.82
CA ILE A 6 -6.65 0.79 2.56
C ILE A 6 -7.46 2.08 2.65
N TRP A 7 -6.79 3.19 2.41
CA TRP A 7 -7.39 4.52 2.43
C TRP A 7 -7.16 5.21 1.09
N THR A 8 -8.07 6.07 0.69
CA THR A 8 -7.81 6.97 -0.42
C THR A 8 -6.97 8.14 0.07
N VAL A 9 -6.00 8.51 -0.74
CA VAL A 9 -5.11 9.64 -0.46
C VAL A 9 -5.37 10.70 -1.51
N ALA A 10 -5.45 11.96 -1.08
CA ALA A 10 -5.67 13.09 -1.98
C ALA A 10 -4.62 13.08 -3.08
N GLY A 11 -5.08 13.21 -4.33
CA GLY A 11 -4.18 13.18 -5.47
C GLY A 11 -3.31 14.41 -5.54
N GLY A 12 -2.02 14.20 -5.80
CA GLY A 12 -1.11 15.29 -6.12
C GLY A 12 -1.21 15.66 -7.61
N PRO A 13 -0.34 16.55 -8.07
CA PRO A 13 -0.33 16.97 -9.48
C PRO A 13 -0.20 15.80 -10.45
N ASP A 14 0.59 14.80 -10.09
CA ASP A 14 0.84 13.63 -10.93
C ASP A 14 -0.37 12.73 -11.08
N CYS A 15 -1.34 12.86 -10.18
CA CYS A 15 -2.57 12.05 -10.20
C CYS A 15 -3.75 12.82 -10.76
N ALA A 16 -3.54 13.96 -11.39
CA ALA A 16 -4.60 14.82 -11.93
C ALA A 16 -5.66 15.18 -10.89
N GLY A 17 -5.27 15.30 -9.65
CA GLY A 17 -6.15 15.63 -8.55
C GLY A 17 -7.07 14.51 -8.08
N LYS A 18 -7.00 13.33 -8.67
CA LYS A 18 -7.85 12.21 -8.26
C LYS A 18 -7.28 11.49 -7.04
N PRO A 19 -8.11 11.16 -6.05
CA PRO A 19 -7.67 10.32 -4.94
C PRO A 19 -7.21 8.95 -5.42
N ARG A 20 -6.19 8.41 -4.77
CA ARG A 20 -5.65 7.11 -5.09
C ARG A 20 -5.65 6.23 -3.85
N PRO A 21 -5.92 4.93 -3.99
CA PRO A 21 -5.85 4.04 -2.83
C PRO A 21 -4.41 3.79 -2.41
N ALA A 22 -4.23 3.66 -1.12
CA ALA A 22 -2.92 3.34 -0.54
C ALA A 22 -3.12 2.47 0.69
N LEU A 23 -2.19 1.54 0.88
CA LEU A 23 -2.17 0.65 2.02
C LEU A 23 -1.40 1.30 3.17
N ILE A 24 -1.98 1.30 4.36
CA ILE A 24 -1.29 1.77 5.56
C ILE A 24 -0.24 0.72 5.94
N LEU A 25 1.02 1.12 5.92
CA LEU A 25 2.15 0.25 6.29
C LEU A 25 2.67 0.50 7.69
N GLN A 26 2.51 1.72 8.18
CA GLN A 26 3.06 2.10 9.47
C GLN A 26 2.44 1.26 10.57
N ASP A 27 3.28 0.74 11.47
CA ASP A 27 2.78 -0.03 12.60
C ASP A 27 1.93 0.83 13.53
N ASP A 28 0.88 0.23 14.09
CA ASP A 28 -0.07 0.94 14.95
C ASP A 28 0.60 1.53 16.19
N ALA A 29 1.74 0.98 16.61
CA ALA A 29 2.49 1.51 17.73
C ALA A 29 3.00 2.93 17.52
N PHE A 30 3.10 3.38 16.26
CA PHE A 30 3.58 4.71 15.91
C PHE A 30 2.46 5.66 15.51
N ASP A 31 1.26 5.43 16.02
CA ASP A 31 0.04 6.12 15.60
C ASP A 31 0.01 7.60 15.95
N ALA A 32 0.88 8.06 16.85
CA ALA A 32 0.87 9.45 17.33
C ALA A 32 1.50 10.46 16.36
N THR A 33 2.05 10.01 15.24
CA THR A 33 2.70 10.91 14.28
C THR A 33 1.68 11.66 13.42
N ALA A 34 2.06 12.86 12.97
CA ALA A 34 1.21 13.66 12.07
C ALA A 34 1.26 13.16 10.63
N SER A 35 2.24 12.35 10.30
CA SER A 35 2.39 11.73 8.98
C SER A 35 2.22 10.23 9.09
N ILE A 36 2.06 9.57 7.95
CA ILE A 36 1.85 8.13 7.93
C ILE A 36 2.51 7.52 6.68
N THR A 37 3.16 6.39 6.88
CA THR A 37 3.83 5.68 5.80
C THR A 37 2.87 4.72 5.13
N VAL A 38 2.78 4.82 3.82
CA VAL A 38 1.81 4.08 3.02
C VAL A 38 2.48 3.45 1.80
N CYS A 39 1.83 2.45 1.24
CA CYS A 39 2.21 1.82 -0.03
C CYS A 39 1.09 2.09 -1.04
N PRO A 40 1.34 2.89 -2.08
CA PRO A 40 0.30 3.19 -3.06
C PRO A 40 -0.08 1.97 -3.89
N LEU A 41 -1.33 1.96 -4.36
CA LEU A 41 -1.83 0.97 -5.30
C LEU A 41 -2.05 1.63 -6.66
N THR A 42 -1.88 0.86 -7.72
CA THR A 42 -2.14 1.30 -9.09
C THR A 42 -2.90 0.22 -9.86
N THR A 43 -3.76 0.65 -10.78
CA THR A 43 -4.40 -0.27 -11.72
C THR A 43 -3.56 -0.49 -12.97
N HIS A 44 -2.48 0.27 -13.13
CA HIS A 44 -1.56 0.10 -14.24
C HIS A 44 -0.59 -1.05 -13.96
N ALA A 45 -0.80 -2.17 -14.65
CA ALA A 45 -0.01 -3.37 -14.40
C ALA A 45 1.40 -3.25 -15.01
N VAL A 46 2.38 -3.68 -14.22
CA VAL A 46 3.78 -3.74 -14.62
C VAL A 46 4.29 -5.14 -14.29
N ASP A 47 5.07 -5.73 -15.19
CA ASP A 47 5.66 -7.03 -14.95
C ASP A 47 6.96 -6.88 -14.13
N ALA A 48 6.79 -6.81 -12.83
CA ALA A 48 7.90 -6.69 -11.88
C ALA A 48 7.49 -7.37 -10.57
N PRO A 49 7.41 -8.71 -10.53
CA PRO A 49 6.76 -9.43 -9.44
C PRO A 49 7.41 -9.24 -8.06
N LEU A 50 8.66 -8.83 -7.98
CA LEU A 50 9.29 -8.57 -6.69
C LEU A 50 8.92 -7.20 -6.12
N MET A 51 8.44 -6.27 -6.92
CA MET A 51 8.11 -4.90 -6.50
C MET A 51 6.65 -4.53 -6.70
N ARG A 52 5.93 -5.24 -7.53
CA ARG A 52 4.55 -4.94 -7.87
C ARG A 52 3.69 -6.14 -7.52
N LEU A 53 2.99 -6.03 -6.42
CA LEU A 53 2.27 -7.14 -5.81
C LEU A 53 0.81 -7.11 -6.23
N PRO A 54 0.32 -8.10 -7.01
CA PRO A 54 -1.08 -8.09 -7.44
C PRO A 54 -2.04 -8.28 -6.27
N ILE A 55 -3.10 -7.49 -6.27
CA ILE A 55 -4.20 -7.60 -5.31
C ILE A 55 -5.50 -7.60 -6.10
N ASP A 56 -6.28 -8.66 -5.96
CA ASP A 56 -7.59 -8.74 -6.58
C ASP A 56 -8.64 -8.00 -5.74
N PRO A 57 -9.62 -7.38 -6.38
CA PRO A 57 -10.67 -6.69 -5.65
C PRO A 57 -11.51 -7.65 -4.82
N SER A 58 -11.93 -7.21 -3.65
CA SER A 58 -12.82 -7.97 -2.77
C SER A 58 -13.69 -6.99 -2.01
N GLU A 59 -14.77 -7.48 -1.41
CA GLU A 59 -15.60 -6.66 -0.53
C GLU A 59 -14.78 -6.13 0.64
N ARG A 60 -13.89 -6.96 1.16
CA ARG A 60 -13.08 -6.61 2.33
C ARG A 60 -12.10 -5.49 2.03
N ASN A 61 -11.41 -5.55 0.89
CA ASN A 61 -10.39 -4.54 0.57
C ASN A 61 -10.97 -3.30 -0.10
N GLY A 62 -12.19 -3.37 -0.62
CA GLY A 62 -12.86 -2.21 -1.20
C GLY A 62 -12.30 -1.73 -2.53
N LEU A 63 -11.40 -2.48 -3.13
CA LEU A 63 -10.87 -2.11 -4.45
C LEU A 63 -11.90 -2.38 -5.53
N ARG A 64 -11.91 -1.55 -6.58
CA ARG A 64 -12.86 -1.67 -7.68
C ARG A 64 -12.32 -2.47 -8.85
N ALA A 65 -11.01 -2.62 -8.94
CA ALA A 65 -10.34 -3.29 -10.04
C ALA A 65 -9.09 -3.98 -9.53
N SER A 66 -8.60 -4.94 -10.30
CA SER A 66 -7.32 -5.57 -10.02
C SER A 66 -6.24 -4.50 -9.96
N SER A 67 -5.44 -4.54 -8.93
CA SER A 67 -4.46 -3.50 -8.63
C SER A 67 -3.13 -4.15 -8.28
N GLN A 68 -2.09 -3.34 -8.26
CA GLN A 68 -0.79 -3.76 -7.76
C GLN A 68 -0.35 -2.81 -6.65
N LEU A 69 0.17 -3.36 -5.56
CA LEU A 69 0.88 -2.58 -4.56
C LEU A 69 2.26 -2.23 -5.11
N MET A 70 2.58 -0.95 -5.07
CA MET A 70 3.85 -0.45 -5.57
C MET A 70 4.87 -0.40 -4.43
N ILE A 71 5.49 -1.55 -4.16
CA ILE A 71 6.46 -1.67 -3.06
C ILE A 71 7.64 -0.71 -3.27
N ASP A 72 8.00 -0.47 -4.53
CA ASP A 72 9.07 0.46 -4.90
C ASP A 72 8.72 1.93 -4.69
N LYS A 73 7.47 2.24 -4.37
CA LYS A 73 7.00 3.62 -4.20
C LYS A 73 6.42 3.89 -2.81
N ILE A 74 6.82 3.13 -1.83
CA ILE A 74 6.45 3.39 -0.44
C ILE A 74 6.86 4.81 -0.09
N THR A 75 5.95 5.55 0.53
CA THR A 75 6.17 6.96 0.84
C THR A 75 5.45 7.33 2.13
N THR A 76 5.80 8.48 2.67
CA THR A 76 5.17 9.04 3.86
C THR A 76 4.41 10.30 3.47
N VAL A 77 3.17 10.37 3.88
CA VAL A 77 2.30 11.51 3.57
C VAL A 77 1.72 12.09 4.85
N SER A 78 1.25 13.32 4.80
CA SER A 78 0.51 13.90 5.92
C SER A 78 -0.80 13.14 6.13
N LYS A 79 -1.16 12.84 7.36
CA LYS A 79 -2.46 12.23 7.67
C LYS A 79 -3.63 13.06 7.15
N LYS A 80 -3.44 14.36 7.01
CA LYS A 80 -4.48 15.26 6.47
C LYS A 80 -4.84 14.94 5.02
N THR A 81 -3.98 14.24 4.28
CA THR A 81 -4.24 13.86 2.89
C THR A 81 -5.07 12.59 2.76
N LEU A 82 -5.25 11.85 3.83
CA LEU A 82 -6.10 10.66 3.81
C LEU A 82 -7.56 11.08 3.86
N GLU A 83 -8.37 10.53 2.96
CA GLU A 83 -9.76 10.96 2.81
C GLU A 83 -10.77 9.94 3.30
N THR A 84 -10.77 8.74 2.73
CA THR A 84 -11.80 7.74 2.99
C THR A 84 -11.17 6.36 3.15
N ARG A 85 -11.61 5.63 4.16
CA ARG A 85 -11.22 4.22 4.30
C ARG A 85 -11.99 3.39 3.28
N ALA A 86 -11.26 2.74 2.38
CA ALA A 86 -11.87 1.87 1.37
C ALA A 86 -12.11 0.46 1.91
N GLY A 87 -11.19 -0.05 2.71
CA GLY A 87 -11.28 -1.40 3.23
C GLY A 87 -10.01 -1.83 3.95
N ARG A 88 -9.75 -3.13 3.91
CA ARG A 88 -8.61 -3.73 4.59
C ARG A 88 -8.11 -4.94 3.81
N LEU A 89 -6.81 -5.12 3.72
CA LEU A 89 -6.23 -6.32 3.12
C LEU A 89 -6.54 -7.56 3.97
N SER A 90 -6.64 -8.70 3.31
CA SER A 90 -6.70 -9.99 4.00
C SER A 90 -5.39 -10.25 4.74
N ASP A 91 -5.45 -11.12 5.74
CA ASP A 91 -4.25 -11.50 6.49
C ASP A 91 -3.22 -12.17 5.57
N GLU A 92 -3.69 -12.94 4.59
CA GLU A 92 -2.81 -13.58 3.60
C GLU A 92 -2.06 -12.54 2.77
N ASP A 93 -2.75 -11.51 2.32
CA ASP A 93 -2.13 -10.45 1.53
C ASP A 93 -1.17 -9.61 2.38
N ILE A 94 -1.48 -9.39 3.65
CA ILE A 94 -0.58 -8.69 4.56
C ILE A 94 0.74 -9.47 4.69
N VAL A 95 0.70 -10.79 4.79
CA VAL A 95 1.91 -11.61 4.84
C VAL A 95 2.73 -11.45 3.56
N ARG A 96 2.06 -11.43 2.40
CA ARG A 96 2.75 -11.20 1.12
C ARG A 96 3.43 -9.84 1.08
N VAL A 97 2.76 -8.80 1.58
CA VAL A 97 3.32 -7.46 1.66
C VAL A 97 4.54 -7.43 2.56
N ASN A 98 4.44 -8.02 3.74
CA ASN A 98 5.56 -8.04 4.70
C ASN A 98 6.79 -8.67 4.06
N ARG A 99 6.61 -9.77 3.36
CA ARG A 99 7.71 -10.44 2.67
C ARG A 99 8.30 -9.57 1.56
N ALA A 100 7.45 -8.96 0.76
CA ALA A 100 7.91 -8.09 -0.34
C ALA A 100 8.69 -6.88 0.19
N VAL A 101 8.24 -6.27 1.28
CA VAL A 101 8.94 -5.14 1.90
C VAL A 101 10.31 -5.56 2.42
N LEU A 102 10.38 -6.70 3.11
CA LEU A 102 11.67 -7.21 3.62
C LEU A 102 12.67 -7.43 2.49
N VAL A 103 12.21 -8.00 1.38
CA VAL A 103 13.07 -8.25 0.23
C VAL A 103 13.52 -6.94 -0.41
N PHE A 104 12.58 -6.04 -0.64
CA PHE A 104 12.87 -4.77 -1.33
C PHE A 104 13.84 -3.91 -0.53
N LEU A 105 13.72 -3.91 0.78
CA LEU A 105 14.59 -3.12 1.66
C LEU A 105 15.92 -3.83 1.97
N GLY A 106 16.13 -5.04 1.46
CA GLY A 106 17.36 -5.76 1.68
C GLY A 106 17.50 -6.38 3.06
N LEU A 107 16.40 -6.46 3.80
CA LEU A 107 16.39 -7.06 5.15
C LEU A 107 16.27 -8.58 5.10
N ALA A 108 15.80 -9.10 3.97
CA ALA A 108 15.79 -10.52 3.69
C ALA A 108 16.14 -10.68 2.21
N GLY A 109 16.93 -11.66 1.88
CA GLY A 109 17.27 -11.92 0.49
C GLY A 109 16.05 -12.39 -0.29
N PRO A 110 16.06 -12.30 -1.65
CA PRO A 110 14.95 -12.81 -2.46
C PRO A 110 14.88 -14.34 -2.44
N GLY A 111 15.31 -14.92 -1.37
CA GLY A 111 15.19 -16.33 -1.10
C GLY A 111 16.47 -17.10 -1.19
N VAL A 112 17.46 -16.59 -1.85
CA VAL A 112 18.70 -17.31 -2.05
C VAL A 112 19.88 -16.38 -2.05
N LYS A 113 20.85 -16.82 -1.42
CA LYS A 113 22.14 -16.16 -1.43
C LYS A 113 23.20 -17.22 -1.56
#